data_4377c78546bccdd2cf2020bae13f4aec
#
_entry.id   4377c78546bccdd2cf2020bae13f4aec
#
_cell.length_a   1.000
_cell.length_b   1.000
_cell.length_c   1.000
_cell.angle_alpha   90.00
_cell.angle_beta   90.00
_cell.angle_gamma   90.00
#
_symmetry.space_group_name_H-M   'P 1'
#
loop_
_entity.id
_entity.type
_entity.pdbx_description
1 polymer ?
#
loop_
_entity_poly.entity_id
_entity_poly.type
_entity_poly.pdbx_seq_one_letter_code
_entity_poly.pdbx_strand_id
1 'polypeptide(L)'
;MSTVVVERSFAEPVTFEEIQAAEDRGAWCLEAHGVRFLRTYFSRDRRRMVCLYDAPDAESVRLAQEKAGMPFERAWTARSVRYPSGETAGDVVVLERALPQPFDEAALRDAAGRIGWCLEEWGCRILCSYLSGDGLRCLCVFAAPDAESVRQSQRQAGLPYEKAWPATVHEPPPAAR
;
A
#
# COMPACT_ATOMS: atom_id res chain seq x y z
N MET A 1 7.24 -7.87 -15.48
CA MET A 1 7.15 -6.75 -14.54
C MET A 1 6.26 -7.17 -13.37
N SER A 2 6.64 -6.78 -12.16
CA SER A 2 5.95 -7.14 -10.94
C SER A 2 5.61 -5.88 -10.14
N THR A 3 4.48 -5.89 -9.44
CA THR A 3 4.20 -4.83 -8.46
C THR A 3 5.12 -5.03 -7.26
N VAL A 4 5.85 -3.99 -6.89
CA VAL A 4 6.71 -3.98 -5.70
C VAL A 4 6.20 -2.93 -4.73
N VAL A 5 6.04 -3.33 -3.48
CA VAL A 5 5.66 -2.48 -2.36
C VAL A 5 6.90 -2.04 -1.62
N VAL A 6 7.02 -0.75 -1.35
CA VAL A 6 8.08 -0.16 -0.51
C VAL A 6 7.43 0.54 0.68
N GLU A 7 7.77 0.09 1.87
CA GLU A 7 7.27 0.64 3.14
C GLU A 7 8.31 1.56 3.77
N ARG A 8 7.86 2.74 4.23
CA ARG A 8 8.70 3.75 4.91
C ARG A 8 8.04 4.26 6.17
N SER A 9 8.84 4.50 7.20
CA SER A 9 8.45 5.26 8.38
C SER A 9 9.43 6.40 8.61
N PHE A 10 8.92 7.49 9.16
CA PHE A 10 9.70 8.69 9.45
C PHE A 10 9.61 8.99 10.95
N ALA A 11 10.76 9.21 11.60
CA ALA A 11 10.82 9.57 13.01
C ALA A 11 10.15 10.94 13.27
N GLU A 12 10.34 11.87 12.34
CA GLU A 12 9.67 13.18 12.32
C GLU A 12 8.73 13.27 11.11
N PRO A 13 7.63 14.03 11.22
CA PRO A 13 6.75 14.27 10.09
C PRO A 13 7.48 14.89 8.91
N VAL A 14 7.28 14.34 7.72
CA VAL A 14 7.83 14.89 6.46
C VAL A 14 6.71 15.46 5.60
N THR A 15 7.02 16.40 4.71
CA THR A 15 6.06 16.88 3.74
C THR A 15 6.10 16.04 2.46
N PHE A 16 5.01 16.03 1.71
CA PHE A 16 4.99 15.34 0.42
C PHE A 16 6.00 15.97 -0.56
N GLU A 17 6.17 17.29 -0.51
CA GLU A 17 7.12 18.03 -1.32
C GLU A 17 8.56 17.62 -1.05
N GLU A 18 8.94 17.37 0.21
CA GLU A 18 10.26 16.86 0.58
C GLU A 18 10.50 15.47 0.00
N ILE A 19 9.49 14.59 0.06
CA ILE A 19 9.57 13.25 -0.54
C ILE A 19 9.67 13.36 -2.07
N GLN A 20 8.82 14.16 -2.70
CA GLN A 20 8.81 14.34 -4.15
C GLN A 20 10.16 14.87 -4.64
N ALA A 21 10.73 15.85 -3.94
CA ALA A 21 12.05 16.37 -4.27
C ALA A 21 13.16 15.32 -4.14
N ALA A 22 13.06 14.40 -3.18
CA ALA A 22 14.00 13.29 -3.05
C ALA A 22 13.82 12.27 -4.18
N GLU A 23 12.58 11.92 -4.54
CA GLU A 23 12.26 11.02 -5.65
C GLU A 23 12.72 11.60 -7.00
N ASP A 24 12.50 12.90 -7.23
CA ASP A 24 12.95 13.58 -8.46
C ASP A 24 14.47 13.53 -8.62
N ARG A 25 15.22 13.72 -7.51
CA ARG A 25 16.67 13.58 -7.53
C ARG A 25 17.12 12.14 -7.83
N GLY A 26 16.35 11.17 -7.43
CA GLY A 26 16.61 9.74 -7.63
C GLY A 26 15.99 9.14 -8.90
N ALA A 27 15.22 9.89 -9.67
CA ALA A 27 14.45 9.39 -10.81
C ALA A 27 15.31 8.65 -11.85
N TRP A 28 16.52 9.14 -12.10
CA TRP A 28 17.47 8.46 -13.01
C TRP A 28 17.89 7.07 -12.54
N CYS A 29 17.94 6.84 -11.21
CA CYS A 29 18.22 5.52 -10.65
C CYS A 29 17.07 4.56 -10.88
N LEU A 30 15.84 5.02 -10.72
CA LEU A 30 14.63 4.22 -10.98
C LEU A 30 14.60 3.80 -12.45
N GLU A 31 14.77 4.76 -13.36
CA GLU A 31 14.78 4.49 -14.81
C GLU A 31 15.90 3.52 -15.20
N ALA A 32 17.13 3.71 -14.69
CA ALA A 32 18.27 2.83 -14.96
C ALA A 32 18.05 1.37 -14.52
N HIS A 33 17.19 1.14 -13.51
CA HIS A 33 16.83 -0.19 -13.02
C HIS A 33 15.49 -0.70 -13.57
N GLY A 34 14.88 0.00 -14.53
CA GLY A 34 13.59 -0.38 -15.11
C GLY A 34 12.43 -0.30 -14.11
N VAL A 35 12.54 0.58 -13.12
CA VAL A 35 11.57 0.79 -12.05
C VAL A 35 10.67 1.96 -12.41
N ARG A 36 9.36 1.75 -12.42
CA ARG A 36 8.36 2.76 -12.70
C ARG A 36 7.46 2.98 -11.49
N PHE A 37 7.34 4.22 -11.05
CA PHE A 37 6.42 4.61 -9.99
C PHE A 37 4.96 4.44 -10.42
N LEU A 38 4.13 3.89 -9.53
CA LEU A 38 2.70 3.68 -9.76
C LEU A 38 1.84 4.59 -8.89
N ARG A 39 2.04 4.55 -7.58
CA ARG A 39 1.33 5.40 -6.61
C ARG A 39 1.97 5.36 -5.23
N THR A 40 1.60 6.34 -4.42
CA THR A 40 1.96 6.39 -3.00
C THR A 40 0.70 6.55 -2.16
N TYR A 41 0.66 5.82 -1.05
CA TYR A 41 -0.24 6.06 0.08
C TYR A 41 0.57 6.77 1.16
N PHE A 42 0.20 8.02 1.46
CA PHE A 42 0.91 8.86 2.41
C PHE A 42 0.04 9.15 3.62
N SER A 43 0.51 8.81 4.83
CA SER A 43 -0.28 8.96 6.05
C SER A 43 -0.54 10.42 6.39
N ARG A 44 -1.71 10.70 6.97
CA ARG A 44 -2.09 12.06 7.38
C ARG A 44 -1.20 12.64 8.47
N ASP A 45 -0.62 11.81 9.32
CA ASP A 45 0.36 12.24 10.33
C ASP A 45 1.76 12.47 9.71
N ARG A 46 1.94 12.19 8.42
CA ARG A 46 3.18 12.38 7.64
C ARG A 46 4.36 11.58 8.16
N ARG A 47 4.10 10.47 8.85
CA ARG A 47 5.12 9.60 9.44
C ARG A 47 5.22 8.23 8.77
N ARG A 48 4.31 7.94 7.81
CA ARG A 48 4.26 6.64 7.15
C ARG A 48 3.92 6.79 5.68
N MET A 49 4.56 5.97 4.87
CA MET A 49 4.37 5.98 3.44
C MET A 49 4.52 4.58 2.86
N VAL A 50 3.66 4.23 1.93
CA VAL A 50 3.75 3.01 1.13
C VAL A 50 3.75 3.41 -0.33
N CYS A 51 4.84 3.11 -1.04
CA CYS A 51 4.98 3.35 -2.47
C CYS A 51 4.84 2.06 -3.25
N LEU A 52 4.17 2.12 -4.38
CA LEU A 52 4.03 1.03 -5.33
C LEU A 52 4.83 1.33 -6.59
N TYR A 53 5.56 0.33 -7.03
CA TYR A 53 6.36 0.38 -8.26
C TYR A 53 6.02 -0.80 -9.16
N ASP A 54 6.14 -0.58 -10.47
CA ASP A 54 6.23 -1.64 -11.47
C ASP A 54 7.71 -1.84 -11.79
N ALA A 55 8.21 -3.05 -11.57
CA ALA A 55 9.64 -3.33 -11.64
C ALA A 55 9.90 -4.79 -12.06
N PRO A 56 11.11 -5.14 -12.53
CA PRO A 56 11.47 -6.53 -12.78
C PRO A 56 11.29 -7.40 -11.53
N ASP A 57 11.78 -6.92 -10.38
CA ASP A 57 11.72 -7.57 -9.08
C ASP A 57 11.92 -6.59 -7.92
N ALA A 58 11.82 -7.06 -6.69
CA ALA A 58 12.02 -6.24 -5.50
C ALA A 58 13.48 -5.81 -5.31
N GLU A 59 14.44 -6.59 -5.79
CA GLU A 59 15.86 -6.26 -5.69
C GLU A 59 16.22 -5.05 -6.56
N SER A 60 15.69 -4.97 -7.78
CA SER A 60 15.85 -3.80 -8.65
C SER A 60 15.37 -2.52 -7.96
N VAL A 61 14.25 -2.60 -7.23
CA VAL A 61 13.73 -1.46 -6.47
C VAL A 61 14.63 -1.13 -5.29
N ARG A 62 15.11 -2.12 -4.51
CA ARG A 62 16.03 -1.88 -3.39
C ARG A 62 17.29 -1.15 -3.85
N LEU A 63 17.93 -1.66 -4.89
CA LEU A 63 19.14 -1.08 -5.45
C LEU A 63 18.93 0.37 -5.95
N ALA A 64 17.80 0.62 -6.62
CA ALA A 64 17.46 1.96 -7.07
C ALA A 64 17.25 2.92 -5.89
N GLN A 65 16.53 2.50 -4.85
CA GLN A 65 16.28 3.31 -3.66
C GLN A 65 17.57 3.58 -2.85
N GLU A 66 18.42 2.59 -2.68
CA GLU A 66 19.71 2.74 -2.01
C GLU A 66 20.63 3.74 -2.74
N LYS A 67 20.74 3.61 -4.07
CA LYS A 67 21.52 4.54 -4.90
C LYS A 67 20.95 5.96 -4.91
N ALA A 68 19.63 6.08 -4.83
CA ALA A 68 18.95 7.38 -4.72
C ALA A 68 19.09 8.00 -3.32
N GLY A 69 19.62 7.26 -2.34
CA GLY A 69 19.73 7.71 -0.95
C GLY A 69 18.37 7.82 -0.25
N MET A 70 17.38 7.05 -0.69
CA MET A 70 16.04 7.06 -0.12
C MET A 70 15.86 5.90 0.87
N PRO A 71 15.75 6.17 2.19
CA PRO A 71 15.59 5.13 3.18
C PRO A 71 14.23 4.44 3.08
N PHE A 72 14.21 3.15 3.32
CA PHE A 72 12.99 2.34 3.40
C PHE A 72 13.17 1.24 4.45
N GLU A 73 12.04 0.74 4.99
CA GLU A 73 12.05 -0.36 5.94
C GLU A 73 12.01 -1.71 5.23
N ARG A 74 11.15 -1.82 4.21
CA ARG A 74 10.92 -3.05 3.44
C ARG A 74 10.63 -2.75 2.00
N ALA A 75 11.06 -3.67 1.14
CA ALA A 75 10.64 -3.75 -0.26
C ALA A 75 10.34 -5.22 -0.59
N TRP A 76 9.16 -5.48 -1.12
CA TRP A 76 8.71 -6.84 -1.42
C TRP A 76 7.78 -6.89 -2.62
N THR A 77 7.85 -8.00 -3.36
CA THR A 77 6.98 -8.24 -4.51
C THR A 77 5.57 -8.56 -4.05
N ALA A 78 4.58 -7.92 -4.66
CA ALA A 78 3.18 -8.06 -4.33
C ALA A 78 2.36 -8.60 -5.50
N ARG A 79 1.35 -9.39 -5.15
CA ARG A 79 0.21 -9.68 -6.01
C ARG A 79 -0.90 -8.69 -5.67
N SER A 80 -1.34 -7.92 -6.66
CA SER A 80 -2.44 -6.97 -6.50
C SER A 80 -3.78 -7.68 -6.69
N VAL A 81 -4.67 -7.55 -5.71
CA VAL A 81 -6.04 -8.09 -5.74
C VAL A 81 -7.01 -6.92 -5.71
N ARG A 82 -7.82 -6.78 -6.75
CA ARG A 82 -8.85 -5.74 -6.86
C ARG A 82 -10.22 -6.29 -6.54
N TYR A 83 -11.08 -5.43 -5.98
CA TYR A 83 -12.45 -5.79 -5.59
C TYR A 83 -13.46 -4.98 -6.41
N PRO A 84 -14.71 -5.48 -6.56
CA PRO A 84 -15.74 -4.84 -7.39
C PRO A 84 -16.15 -3.42 -6.96
N SER A 85 -15.89 -3.07 -5.70
CA SER A 85 -16.22 -1.74 -5.15
C SER A 85 -15.47 -0.56 -5.80
N GLY A 86 -14.53 -0.83 -6.68
CA GLY A 86 -13.83 0.18 -7.49
C GLY A 86 -12.74 0.93 -6.73
N GLU A 87 -11.99 1.75 -7.47
CA GLU A 87 -11.01 2.68 -6.91
C GLU A 87 -11.67 4.02 -6.60
N THR A 88 -11.28 4.62 -5.48
CA THR A 88 -11.53 6.04 -5.22
C THR A 88 -10.22 6.81 -5.30
N ALA A 89 -10.25 7.94 -6.00
CA ALA A 89 -9.22 8.96 -5.84
C ALA A 89 -9.49 9.72 -4.54
N GLY A 90 -8.45 10.02 -3.78
CA GLY A 90 -8.55 10.83 -2.57
C GLY A 90 -8.17 10.09 -1.29
N ASP A 91 -8.94 10.33 -0.23
CA ASP A 91 -8.62 9.77 1.09
C ASP A 91 -9.04 8.30 1.21
N VAL A 92 -8.13 7.49 1.74
CA VAL A 92 -8.32 6.06 1.99
C VAL A 92 -7.82 5.70 3.38
N VAL A 93 -8.09 4.47 3.81
CA VAL A 93 -7.45 3.87 4.99
C VAL A 93 -6.62 2.68 4.52
N VAL A 94 -5.36 2.67 4.92
CA VAL A 94 -4.45 1.54 4.68
C VAL A 94 -4.39 0.69 5.94
N LEU A 95 -4.57 -0.62 5.78
CA LEU A 95 -4.48 -1.59 6.86
C LEU A 95 -3.35 -2.57 6.54
N GLU A 96 -2.45 -2.73 7.51
CA GLU A 96 -1.32 -3.66 7.44
C GLU A 96 -1.60 -4.88 8.29
N ARG A 97 -1.32 -6.06 7.73
CA ARG A 97 -1.42 -7.29 8.50
C ARG A 97 -0.30 -8.28 8.19
N ALA A 98 0.20 -8.91 9.23
CA ALA A 98 0.92 -10.17 9.13
C ALA A 98 -0.10 -11.31 9.23
N LEU A 99 0.03 -12.31 8.38
CA LEU A 99 -0.86 -13.46 8.33
C LEU A 99 -0.22 -14.63 9.07
N PRO A 100 -0.97 -15.37 9.90
CA PRO A 100 -0.41 -16.48 10.69
C PRO A 100 -0.03 -17.69 9.84
N GLN A 101 -0.58 -17.77 8.62
CA GLN A 101 -0.28 -18.79 7.63
C GLN A 101 -0.37 -18.17 6.23
N PRO A 102 0.29 -18.75 5.22
CA PRO A 102 0.24 -18.22 3.87
C PRO A 102 -1.18 -18.15 3.30
N PHE A 103 -1.54 -16.99 2.75
CA PHE A 103 -2.75 -16.80 1.96
C PHE A 103 -2.38 -16.76 0.47
N ASP A 104 -3.28 -17.26 -0.35
CA ASP A 104 -3.31 -16.96 -1.78
C ASP A 104 -4.41 -15.96 -2.10
N GLU A 105 -4.56 -15.62 -3.36
CA GLU A 105 -5.57 -14.66 -3.81
C GLU A 105 -7.00 -15.18 -3.55
N ALA A 106 -7.25 -16.48 -3.72
CA ALA A 106 -8.56 -17.08 -3.51
C ALA A 106 -8.97 -17.00 -2.04
N ALA A 107 -8.06 -17.34 -1.12
CA ALA A 107 -8.27 -17.24 0.31
C ALA A 107 -8.52 -15.79 0.76
N LEU A 108 -7.82 -14.83 0.15
CA LEU A 108 -8.00 -13.41 0.46
C LEU A 108 -9.36 -12.89 -0.01
N ARG A 109 -9.80 -13.28 -1.22
CA ARG A 109 -11.14 -12.93 -1.74
C ARG A 109 -12.25 -13.56 -0.93
N ASP A 110 -12.09 -14.81 -0.53
CA ASP A 110 -13.06 -15.52 0.31
C ASP A 110 -13.17 -14.85 1.69
N ALA A 111 -12.05 -14.51 2.32
CA ALA A 111 -12.03 -13.77 3.58
C ALA A 111 -12.74 -12.41 3.44
N ALA A 112 -12.48 -11.64 2.39
CA ALA A 112 -13.13 -10.36 2.12
C ALA A 112 -14.66 -10.54 1.95
N GLY A 113 -15.10 -11.58 1.26
CA GLY A 113 -16.53 -11.90 1.11
C GLY A 113 -17.20 -12.21 2.43
N ARG A 114 -16.57 -13.00 3.29
CA ARG A 114 -17.11 -13.36 4.61
C ARG A 114 -17.30 -12.18 5.55
N ILE A 115 -16.44 -11.15 5.44
CA ILE A 115 -16.52 -9.98 6.32
C ILE A 115 -17.33 -8.82 5.72
N GLY A 116 -17.91 -8.99 4.54
CA GLY A 116 -18.63 -7.94 3.83
C GLY A 116 -19.69 -7.24 4.69
N TRP A 117 -20.46 -8.00 5.48
CA TRP A 117 -21.45 -7.44 6.40
C TRP A 117 -20.84 -6.56 7.50
N CYS A 118 -19.69 -6.93 8.06
CA CYS A 118 -18.96 -6.08 9.03
C CYS A 118 -18.48 -4.78 8.38
N LEU A 119 -18.00 -4.86 7.15
CA LEU A 119 -17.56 -3.67 6.41
C LEU A 119 -18.73 -2.73 6.15
N GLU A 120 -19.88 -3.25 5.69
CA GLU A 120 -21.08 -2.45 5.44
C GLU A 120 -21.59 -1.76 6.70
N GLU A 121 -21.63 -2.48 7.83
CA GLU A 121 -22.08 -1.91 9.12
C GLU A 121 -21.25 -0.71 9.55
N TRP A 122 -19.96 -0.70 9.26
CA TRP A 122 -19.04 0.40 9.60
C TRP A 122 -18.82 1.39 8.43
N GLY A 123 -19.60 1.27 7.36
CA GLY A 123 -19.49 2.15 6.19
C GLY A 123 -18.18 2.01 5.43
N CYS A 124 -17.56 0.83 5.52
CA CYS A 124 -16.28 0.53 4.89
C CYS A 124 -16.45 -0.26 3.59
N ARG A 125 -15.58 -0.04 2.63
CA ARG A 125 -15.46 -0.85 1.41
C ARG A 125 -14.00 -1.16 1.15
N ILE A 126 -13.68 -2.42 0.89
CA ILE A 126 -12.34 -2.80 0.45
C ILE A 126 -12.18 -2.47 -1.04
N LEU A 127 -11.10 -1.79 -1.39
CA LEU A 127 -10.81 -1.35 -2.76
C LEU A 127 -9.82 -2.28 -3.45
N CYS A 128 -8.71 -2.53 -2.79
CA CYS A 128 -7.67 -3.44 -3.26
C CYS A 128 -6.85 -3.99 -2.10
N SER A 129 -6.12 -5.05 -2.37
CA SER A 129 -5.12 -5.62 -1.46
C SER A 129 -3.84 -5.94 -2.21
N TYR A 130 -2.74 -5.87 -1.50
CA TYR A 130 -1.40 -6.25 -1.98
C TYR A 130 -0.91 -7.38 -1.10
N LEU A 131 -0.81 -8.58 -1.68
CA LEU A 131 -0.42 -9.80 -0.99
C LEU A 131 1.03 -10.12 -1.34
N SER A 132 1.87 -10.36 -0.33
CA SER A 132 3.26 -10.73 -0.54
C SER A 132 3.40 -12.09 -1.25
N GLY A 133 4.53 -12.29 -1.94
CA GLY A 133 4.77 -13.52 -2.68
C GLY A 133 4.77 -14.78 -1.82
N ASP A 134 5.17 -14.68 -0.55
CA ASP A 134 5.10 -15.76 0.45
C ASP A 134 3.71 -15.91 1.09
N GLY A 135 2.78 -15.00 0.82
CA GLY A 135 1.43 -15.02 1.37
C GLY A 135 1.33 -14.63 2.84
N LEU A 136 2.40 -14.13 3.46
CA LEU A 136 2.44 -13.84 4.90
C LEU A 136 2.22 -12.37 5.26
N ARG A 137 2.26 -11.46 4.28
CA ARG A 137 1.97 -10.03 4.46
C ARG A 137 0.87 -9.58 3.53
N CYS A 138 0.03 -8.69 4.04
CA CYS A 138 -1.01 -8.08 3.23
C CYS A 138 -1.21 -6.62 3.62
N LEU A 139 -1.30 -5.76 2.61
CA LEU A 139 -1.80 -4.40 2.73
C LEU A 139 -3.19 -4.36 2.11
N CYS A 140 -4.18 -3.90 2.87
CA CYS A 140 -5.54 -3.70 2.37
C CYS A 140 -5.87 -2.21 2.35
N VAL A 141 -6.49 -1.75 1.28
CA VAL A 141 -6.88 -0.36 1.10
C VAL A 141 -8.40 -0.26 1.12
N PHE A 142 -8.91 0.62 1.96
CA PHE A 142 -10.34 0.81 2.17
C PHE A 142 -10.78 2.23 1.84
N ALA A 143 -11.97 2.36 1.27
CA ALA A 143 -12.78 3.56 1.39
C ALA A 143 -13.58 3.44 2.70
N ALA A 144 -13.42 4.38 3.60
CA ALA A 144 -14.05 4.35 4.92
C ALA A 144 -14.21 5.77 5.47
N PRO A 145 -15.14 5.99 6.43
CA PRO A 145 -15.28 7.29 7.09
C PRO A 145 -14.00 7.72 7.81
N ASP A 146 -13.33 6.77 8.48
CA ASP A 146 -12.09 6.97 9.22
C ASP A 146 -11.37 5.63 9.48
N ALA A 147 -10.17 5.69 10.04
CA ALA A 147 -9.39 4.49 10.36
C ALA A 147 -10.00 3.68 11.52
N GLU A 148 -10.72 4.31 12.44
CA GLU A 148 -11.36 3.60 13.55
C GLU A 148 -12.51 2.70 13.05
N SER A 149 -13.30 3.18 12.08
CA SER A 149 -14.34 2.35 11.43
C SER A 149 -13.74 1.08 10.81
N VAL A 150 -12.59 1.18 10.17
CA VAL A 150 -11.87 0.00 9.66
C VAL A 150 -11.42 -0.92 10.79
N ARG A 151 -10.82 -0.37 11.86
CA ARG A 151 -10.40 -1.18 13.03
C ARG A 151 -11.56 -1.92 13.66
N GLN A 152 -12.71 -1.25 13.85
CA GLN A 152 -13.90 -1.87 14.42
C GLN A 152 -14.45 -2.99 13.53
N SER A 153 -14.51 -2.79 12.21
CA SER A 153 -14.93 -3.82 11.28
C SER A 153 -14.05 -5.08 11.37
N GLN A 154 -12.74 -4.91 11.52
CA GLN A 154 -11.79 -6.03 11.65
C GLN A 154 -11.92 -6.74 13.00
N ARG A 155 -12.09 -6.00 14.10
CA ARG A 155 -12.33 -6.58 15.43
C ARG A 155 -13.62 -7.40 15.45
N GLN A 156 -14.69 -6.86 14.91
CA GLN A 156 -15.99 -7.53 14.82
C GLN A 156 -15.91 -8.80 13.97
N ALA A 157 -15.13 -8.77 12.90
CA ALA A 157 -14.88 -9.94 12.05
C ALA A 157 -13.90 -10.96 12.65
N GLY A 158 -13.24 -10.63 13.78
CA GLY A 158 -12.22 -11.48 14.39
C GLY A 158 -10.93 -11.60 13.56
N LEU A 159 -10.63 -10.61 12.71
CA LEU A 159 -9.45 -10.60 11.87
C LEU A 159 -8.31 -9.79 12.49
N PRO A 160 -7.13 -10.39 12.71
CA PRO A 160 -5.98 -9.68 13.25
C PRO A 160 -5.41 -8.69 12.22
N TYR A 161 -4.89 -7.57 12.71
CA TYR A 161 -4.14 -6.58 11.93
C TYR A 161 -3.06 -5.95 12.80
N GLU A 162 -2.04 -5.39 12.18
CA GLU A 162 -0.96 -4.69 12.88
C GLU A 162 -1.27 -3.20 13.04
N LYS A 163 -1.64 -2.53 11.95
CA LYS A 163 -1.90 -1.08 11.91
C LYS A 163 -3.01 -0.77 10.91
N ALA A 164 -3.75 0.31 11.20
CA ALA A 164 -4.67 0.94 10.25
C ALA A 164 -4.51 2.46 10.37
N TRP A 165 -4.30 3.12 9.26
CA TRP A 165 -4.00 4.54 9.23
C TRP A 165 -4.62 5.24 8.02
N PRO A 166 -5.12 6.50 8.20
CA PRO A 166 -5.67 7.29 7.12
C PRO A 166 -4.55 7.80 6.21
N ALA A 167 -4.79 7.78 4.90
CA ALA A 167 -3.82 8.17 3.89
C ALA A 167 -4.45 8.99 2.77
N THR A 168 -3.62 9.81 2.15
CA THR A 168 -3.88 10.40 0.84
C THR A 168 -3.22 9.55 -0.24
N VAL A 169 -3.82 9.51 -1.42
CA VAL A 169 -3.28 8.77 -2.58
C VAL A 169 -2.64 9.77 -3.55
N HIS A 170 -1.40 9.49 -3.92
CA HIS A 170 -0.67 10.26 -4.92
C HIS A 170 -0.30 9.35 -6.09
N GLU A 171 -0.61 9.78 -7.29
CA GLU A 171 -0.30 9.09 -8.54
C GLU A 171 0.55 9.98 -9.45
N PRO A 172 1.36 9.40 -10.34
CA PRO A 172 2.06 10.19 -11.33
C PRO A 172 1.03 10.91 -12.22
N PRO A 173 1.37 12.09 -12.76
CA PRO A 173 0.51 12.74 -13.73
C PRO A 173 0.25 11.78 -14.91
N PRO A 174 -0.95 11.82 -15.52
CA PRO A 174 -1.24 11.00 -16.67
C PRO A 174 -0.20 11.26 -17.77
N ALA A 175 0.29 10.17 -18.38
CA ALA A 175 1.23 10.29 -19.48
C ALA A 175 0.65 11.22 -20.55
N ALA A 176 1.41 12.23 -20.96
CA ALA A 176 1.04 13.09 -22.07
C ALA A 176 0.79 12.21 -23.31
N ARG A 177 -0.40 12.31 -23.90
CA ARG A 177 -0.77 11.61 -25.13
C ARG A 177 -0.08 12.22 -26.31
#